data_b042860abff1ba8101ae20595e226a49
#
_entry.id   b042860abff1ba8101ae20595e226a49
#
_cell.length_a   1.000
_cell.length_b   1.000
_cell.length_c   1.000
_cell.angle_alpha   90.00
_cell.angle_beta   90.00
_cell.angle_gamma   90.00
#
_symmetry.space_group_name_H-M   'P 1'
#
loop_
_entity.id
_entity.type
_entity.pdbx_description
1 polymer ?
#
loop_
_entity_poly.entity_id
_entity_poly.type
_entity_poly.pdbx_seq_one_letter_code
_entity_poly.pdbx_strand_id
1 'polypeptide(L)'
;LTHAERDTLYEGRINPIAVFPRTGVCVWGQKTLQAKPSALDRINVRRLLIAAKKFIASATKYLVFENNTTATRRFLNIVNPYLESVQQNQGLYAFRVVMDETNNTPDVIDRNQMKGEIFLQPAKAAEFIIIDFNIMPTGASFDE
;
A
#
# COMPACT_ATOMS: atom_id res chain seq x y z
N LEU A 1 25.53 4.05 -15.46
CA LEU A 1 24.46 4.94 -15.89
C LEU A 1 24.65 6.31 -15.26
N THR A 2 24.63 7.35 -16.08
CA THR A 2 24.61 8.75 -15.65
C THR A 2 23.24 9.12 -15.06
N HIS A 3 23.12 10.29 -14.44
CA HIS A 3 21.83 10.80 -13.94
C HIS A 3 20.80 10.92 -15.07
N ALA A 4 21.18 11.55 -16.19
CA ALA A 4 20.29 11.75 -17.33
C ALA A 4 19.81 10.44 -17.97
N GLU A 5 20.69 9.45 -18.09
CA GLU A 5 20.31 8.12 -18.59
C GLU A 5 19.32 7.41 -17.66
N ARG A 6 19.49 7.55 -16.34
CA ARG A 6 18.55 6.98 -15.35
C ARG A 6 17.19 7.67 -15.43
N ASP A 7 17.17 8.99 -15.59
CA ASP A 7 15.93 9.75 -15.73
C ASP A 7 15.17 9.33 -16.98
N THR A 8 15.87 9.18 -18.12
CA THR A 8 15.27 8.70 -19.37
C THR A 8 14.66 7.30 -19.22
N LEU A 9 15.37 6.38 -18.57
CA LEU A 9 14.85 5.04 -18.28
C LEU A 9 13.62 5.10 -17.37
N TYR A 10 13.68 5.93 -16.33
CA TYR A 10 12.60 6.05 -15.36
C TYR A 10 11.35 6.71 -15.95
N GLU A 11 11.50 7.68 -16.86
CA GLU A 11 10.38 8.20 -17.64
C GLU A 11 9.76 7.13 -18.53
N GLY A 12 10.58 6.26 -19.13
CA GLY A 12 10.16 5.08 -19.88
C GLY A 12 9.60 3.93 -19.02
N ARG A 13 9.39 4.14 -17.71
CA ARG A 13 8.91 3.14 -16.74
C ARG A 13 9.81 1.94 -16.54
N ILE A 14 11.08 2.11 -16.80
CA ILE A 14 12.13 1.13 -16.53
C ILE A 14 12.81 1.55 -15.22
N ASN A 15 12.81 0.68 -14.22
CA ASN A 15 13.51 0.93 -12.98
C ASN A 15 15.02 0.68 -13.20
N PRO A 16 15.86 1.71 -13.17
CA PRO A 16 17.28 1.54 -13.47
C PRO A 16 18.01 0.81 -12.35
N ILE A 17 19.04 0.07 -12.73
CA ILE A 17 20.02 -0.50 -11.80
C ILE A 17 21.22 0.44 -11.78
N ALA A 18 21.54 0.97 -10.61
CA ALA A 18 22.59 1.96 -10.42
C ALA A 18 23.60 1.50 -9.37
N VAL A 19 24.82 2.04 -9.48
CA VAL A 19 25.87 1.84 -8.48
C VAL A 19 26.07 3.14 -7.73
N PHE A 20 25.97 3.09 -6.41
CA PHE A 20 26.23 4.24 -5.56
C PHE A 20 27.44 3.98 -4.66
N PRO A 21 28.28 5.01 -4.43
CA PRO A 21 29.36 4.92 -3.45
C PRO A 21 28.84 4.48 -2.09
N ARG A 22 29.48 3.54 -1.44
CA ARG A 22 29.14 2.96 -0.13
C ARG A 22 27.89 2.05 -0.09
N THR A 23 27.00 2.14 -1.08
CA THR A 23 25.77 1.32 -1.11
C THR A 23 25.90 0.13 -2.06
N GLY A 24 26.74 0.27 -3.10
CA GLY A 24 26.92 -0.75 -4.12
C GLY A 24 25.83 -0.72 -5.19
N VAL A 25 25.53 -1.88 -5.77
CA VAL A 25 24.55 -2.03 -6.85
C VAL A 25 23.16 -2.13 -6.26
N CYS A 26 22.24 -1.28 -6.72
CA CYS A 26 20.85 -1.31 -6.28
C CYS A 26 19.88 -0.96 -7.41
N VAL A 27 18.65 -1.41 -7.28
CA VAL A 27 17.52 -0.99 -8.13
C VAL A 27 17.06 0.37 -7.65
N TRP A 28 17.10 1.38 -8.53
CA TRP A 28 16.80 2.76 -8.20
C TRP A 28 15.53 3.23 -8.89
N GLY A 29 14.40 2.68 -8.49
CA GLY A 29 13.09 3.03 -9.01
C GLY A 29 12.01 2.09 -8.48
N GLN A 30 10.76 2.53 -8.56
CA GLN A 30 9.63 1.75 -8.09
C GLN A 30 8.37 1.93 -8.95
N LYS A 31 8.53 2.25 -10.22
CA LYS A 31 7.42 2.31 -11.16
C LYS A 31 6.99 0.92 -11.61
N THR A 32 5.70 0.72 -11.80
CA THR A 32 5.14 -0.42 -12.55
C THR A 32 4.99 -0.04 -14.02
N LEU A 33 4.68 -1.00 -14.88
CA LEU A 33 4.40 -0.74 -16.31
C LEU A 33 3.05 -0.05 -16.55
N GLN A 34 2.25 0.17 -15.51
CA GLN A 34 0.97 0.84 -15.64
C GLN A 34 1.15 2.32 -16.03
N ALA A 35 0.70 2.67 -17.23
CA ALA A 35 0.81 4.03 -17.75
C ALA A 35 -0.22 4.98 -17.14
N LYS A 36 -1.42 4.49 -16.85
CA LYS A 36 -2.50 5.29 -16.26
C LYS A 36 -2.18 5.67 -14.82
N PRO A 37 -2.26 6.95 -14.45
CA PRO A 37 -2.06 7.37 -13.06
C PRO A 37 -3.03 6.67 -12.11
N SER A 38 -2.51 5.95 -11.13
CA SER A 38 -3.27 5.34 -10.05
C SER A 38 -2.36 5.00 -8.87
N ALA A 39 -2.94 4.63 -7.74
CA ALA A 39 -2.15 4.16 -6.60
C ALA A 39 -1.35 2.89 -6.93
N LEU A 40 -1.74 2.14 -7.95
CA LEU A 40 -1.08 0.90 -8.39
C LEU A 40 0.07 1.10 -9.38
N ASP A 41 0.39 2.35 -9.73
CA ASP A 41 1.51 2.66 -10.62
C ASP A 41 2.88 2.57 -9.91
N ARG A 42 2.88 2.28 -8.61
CA ARG A 42 4.08 2.07 -7.79
C ARG A 42 4.17 0.65 -7.25
N ILE A 43 5.40 0.13 -7.20
CA ILE A 43 5.66 -1.26 -6.78
C ILE A 43 5.30 -1.50 -5.32
N ASN A 44 5.58 -0.54 -4.42
CA ASN A 44 5.25 -0.68 -2.99
C ASN A 44 3.77 -0.99 -2.78
N VAL A 45 2.87 -0.24 -3.41
CA VAL A 45 1.42 -0.45 -3.31
C VAL A 45 1.02 -1.77 -3.96
N ARG A 46 1.57 -2.07 -5.13
CA ARG A 46 1.26 -3.32 -5.84
C ARG A 46 1.66 -4.56 -5.03
N ARG A 47 2.84 -4.55 -4.43
CA ARG A 47 3.32 -5.64 -3.57
C ARG A 47 2.49 -5.77 -2.29
N LEU A 48 2.12 -4.65 -1.67
CA LEU A 48 1.23 -4.63 -0.51
C LEU A 48 -0.09 -5.32 -0.83
N LEU A 49 -0.73 -4.99 -1.94
CA LEU A 49 -1.99 -5.60 -2.35
C LEU A 49 -1.86 -7.10 -2.62
N ILE A 50 -0.78 -7.54 -3.26
CA ILE A 50 -0.52 -8.96 -3.50
C ILE A 50 -0.35 -9.70 -2.17
N ALA A 51 0.41 -9.14 -1.23
CA ALA A 51 0.62 -9.72 0.09
C ALA A 51 -0.69 -9.80 0.89
N ALA A 52 -1.46 -8.70 0.92
CA ALA A 52 -2.74 -8.64 1.61
C ALA A 52 -3.75 -9.66 1.04
N LYS A 53 -3.87 -9.75 -0.28
CA LYS A 53 -4.73 -10.74 -0.93
C LYS A 53 -4.35 -12.17 -0.57
N LYS A 54 -3.06 -12.50 -0.61
CA LYS A 54 -2.58 -13.84 -0.26
C LYS A 54 -2.84 -14.18 1.20
N PHE A 55 -2.56 -13.24 2.11
CA PHE A 55 -2.80 -13.41 3.53
C PHE A 55 -4.29 -13.65 3.82
N ILE A 56 -5.16 -12.76 3.32
CA ILE A 56 -6.59 -12.84 3.55
C ILE A 56 -7.17 -14.13 2.96
N ALA A 57 -6.81 -14.48 1.73
CA ALA A 57 -7.27 -15.72 1.11
C ALA A 57 -6.84 -16.97 1.88
N SER A 58 -5.63 -17.01 2.41
CA SER A 58 -5.13 -18.11 3.23
C SER A 58 -5.85 -18.18 4.58
N ALA A 59 -6.02 -17.04 5.24
CA ALA A 59 -6.62 -16.96 6.57
C ALA A 59 -8.14 -17.22 6.55
N THR A 60 -8.81 -16.86 5.47
CA THR A 60 -10.27 -17.03 5.34
C THR A 60 -10.68 -18.38 4.76
N LYS A 61 -9.72 -19.20 4.32
CA LYS A 61 -10.00 -20.52 3.74
C LYS A 61 -10.86 -21.40 4.65
N TYR A 62 -10.65 -21.32 5.95
CA TYR A 62 -11.39 -22.13 6.94
C TYR A 62 -12.76 -21.57 7.30
N LEU A 63 -13.11 -20.38 6.80
CA LEU A 63 -14.46 -19.78 6.96
C LEU A 63 -15.43 -20.24 5.86
N VAL A 64 -14.92 -20.95 4.85
CA VAL A 64 -15.74 -21.61 3.84
C VAL A 64 -16.61 -22.67 4.56
N PHE A 65 -17.89 -22.70 4.25
CA PHE A 65 -18.94 -23.51 4.92
C PHE A 65 -19.51 -22.91 6.21
N GLU A 66 -18.96 -21.81 6.72
CA GLU A 66 -19.57 -21.04 7.80
C GLU A 66 -20.22 -19.78 7.22
N ASN A 67 -21.51 -19.59 7.41
CA ASN A 67 -22.21 -18.38 6.96
C ASN A 67 -23.09 -17.85 8.09
N ASN A 68 -22.45 -17.31 9.09
CA ASN A 68 -23.10 -16.76 10.27
C ASN A 68 -22.33 -15.58 10.85
N THR A 69 -22.92 -14.92 11.86
CA THR A 69 -22.30 -13.79 12.56
C THR A 69 -20.95 -14.14 13.21
N THR A 70 -20.74 -15.41 13.55
CA THR A 70 -19.47 -15.89 14.11
C THR A 70 -18.35 -15.89 13.05
N ALA A 71 -18.65 -16.33 11.82
CA ALA A 71 -17.72 -16.29 10.70
C ALA A 71 -17.34 -14.86 10.33
N THR A 72 -18.33 -13.95 10.29
CA THR A 72 -18.11 -12.52 10.08
C THR A 72 -17.17 -11.93 11.14
N ARG A 73 -17.41 -12.24 12.41
CA ARG A 73 -16.57 -11.77 13.51
C ARG A 73 -15.16 -12.35 13.46
N ARG A 74 -15.01 -13.62 13.10
CA ARG A 74 -13.70 -14.26 12.90
C ARG A 74 -12.92 -13.60 11.76
N PHE A 75 -13.59 -13.30 10.64
CA PHE A 75 -12.97 -12.58 9.53
C PHE A 75 -12.42 -11.23 9.99
N LEU A 76 -13.23 -10.41 10.65
CA LEU A 76 -12.81 -9.10 11.15
C LEU A 76 -11.65 -9.20 12.15
N ASN A 77 -11.69 -10.19 13.05
CA ASN A 77 -10.62 -10.42 14.03
C ASN A 77 -9.29 -10.88 13.42
N ILE A 78 -9.30 -11.40 12.20
CA ILE A 78 -8.09 -11.78 11.46
C ILE A 78 -7.58 -10.61 10.61
N VAL A 79 -8.48 -9.95 9.91
CA VAL A 79 -8.10 -8.93 8.90
C VAL A 79 -7.72 -7.59 9.55
N ASN A 80 -8.46 -7.14 10.58
CA ASN A 80 -8.18 -5.85 11.22
C ASN A 80 -6.79 -5.80 11.85
N PRO A 81 -6.33 -6.74 12.68
CA PRO A 81 -4.99 -6.69 13.27
C PRO A 81 -3.88 -6.74 12.23
N TYR A 82 -4.09 -7.47 11.14
CA TYR A 82 -3.13 -7.49 10.03
C TYR A 82 -3.00 -6.13 9.37
N LEU A 83 -4.12 -5.49 9.02
CA LEU A 83 -4.11 -4.17 8.39
C LEU A 83 -3.63 -3.07 9.34
N GLU A 84 -3.94 -3.17 10.64
CA GLU A 84 -3.37 -2.30 11.69
C GLU A 84 -1.84 -2.41 11.76
N SER A 85 -1.31 -3.62 11.73
CA SER A 85 0.14 -3.85 11.66
C SER A 85 0.76 -3.22 10.43
N VAL A 86 0.13 -3.33 9.26
CA VAL A 86 0.59 -2.68 8.02
C VAL A 86 0.55 -1.16 8.14
N GLN A 87 -0.49 -0.61 8.77
CA GLN A 87 -0.63 0.82 9.01
C GLN A 87 0.46 1.34 9.97
N GLN A 88 0.70 0.64 11.07
CA GLN A 88 1.77 0.97 12.03
C GLN A 88 3.16 0.96 11.37
N ASN A 89 3.39 0.05 10.42
CA ASN A 89 4.60 0.00 9.61
C ASN A 89 4.59 0.96 8.41
N GLN A 90 3.70 1.95 8.41
CA GLN A 90 3.61 3.01 7.39
C GLN A 90 3.32 2.51 5.96
N GLY A 91 2.75 1.33 5.82
CA GLY A 91 2.31 0.81 4.52
C GLY A 91 0.96 1.36 4.07
N LEU A 92 0.12 1.80 5.02
CA LEU A 92 -1.20 2.38 4.80
C LEU A 92 -1.36 3.67 5.61
N TYR A 93 -2.04 4.66 5.04
CA TYR A 93 -2.51 5.82 5.81
C TYR A 93 -3.77 5.49 6.59
N ALA A 94 -4.71 4.82 5.96
CA ALA A 94 -5.96 4.38 6.55
C ALA A 94 -6.48 3.13 5.86
N PHE A 95 -7.33 2.40 6.57
CA PHE A 95 -8.10 1.30 6.01
C PHE A 95 -9.48 1.23 6.65
N ARG A 96 -10.40 0.58 5.97
CA ARG A 96 -11.73 0.25 6.47
C ARG A 96 -12.13 -1.11 5.95
N VAL A 97 -12.61 -1.96 6.86
CA VAL A 97 -13.17 -3.28 6.52
C VAL A 97 -14.67 -3.23 6.81
N VAL A 98 -15.46 -3.58 5.83
CA VAL A 98 -16.92 -3.66 5.95
C VAL A 98 -17.34 -5.09 5.68
N MET A 99 -17.93 -5.70 6.69
CA MET A 99 -18.52 -7.04 6.62
C MET A 99 -19.63 -7.10 7.65
N ASP A 100 -20.75 -6.53 7.32
CA ASP A 100 -21.93 -6.38 8.18
C ASP A 100 -23.23 -6.65 7.39
N GLU A 101 -24.35 -6.38 7.99
CA GLU A 101 -25.66 -6.61 7.36
C GLU A 101 -25.91 -5.69 6.15
N THR A 102 -25.14 -4.63 5.98
CA THR A 102 -25.29 -3.71 4.84
C THR A 102 -24.80 -4.32 3.54
N ASN A 103 -23.77 -5.15 3.59
CA ASN A 103 -23.23 -5.85 2.42
C ASN A 103 -23.53 -7.36 2.42
N ASN A 104 -23.98 -7.94 3.55
CA ASN A 104 -24.48 -9.30 3.66
C ASN A 104 -26.00 -9.29 3.93
N THR A 105 -26.75 -8.90 2.91
CA THR A 105 -28.21 -8.90 2.94
C THR A 105 -28.76 -10.34 2.96
N PRO A 106 -30.04 -10.56 3.37
CA PRO A 106 -30.64 -11.89 3.32
C PRO A 106 -30.50 -12.57 1.97
N ASP A 107 -30.64 -11.84 0.86
CA ASP A 107 -30.43 -12.34 -0.50
C ASP A 107 -29.02 -12.90 -0.75
N VAL A 108 -28.00 -12.28 -0.17
CA VAL A 108 -26.62 -12.73 -0.29
C VAL A 108 -26.42 -14.01 0.52
N ILE A 109 -27.00 -14.06 1.70
CA ILE A 109 -26.96 -15.24 2.60
C ILE A 109 -27.69 -16.41 1.96
N ASP A 110 -28.86 -16.19 1.39
CA ASP A 110 -29.68 -17.22 0.73
C ASP A 110 -28.98 -17.82 -0.51
N ARG A 111 -28.06 -17.07 -1.12
CA ARG A 111 -27.20 -17.57 -2.20
C ARG A 111 -25.94 -18.29 -1.69
N ASN A 112 -25.84 -18.57 -0.40
CA ASN A 112 -24.65 -19.14 0.24
C ASN A 112 -23.38 -18.30 0.01
N GLN A 113 -23.50 -16.97 -0.03
CA GLN A 113 -22.40 -16.05 -0.25
C GLN A 113 -22.13 -15.24 1.02
N MET A 114 -20.87 -14.90 1.20
CA MET A 114 -20.40 -13.97 2.23
C MET A 114 -19.55 -12.89 1.54
N LYS A 115 -19.90 -11.64 1.73
CA LYS A 115 -19.26 -10.50 1.08
C LYS A 115 -18.55 -9.63 2.10
N GLY A 116 -17.24 -9.49 1.94
CA GLY A 116 -16.41 -8.54 2.68
C GLY A 116 -15.83 -7.49 1.75
N GLU A 117 -15.84 -6.23 2.13
CA GLU A 117 -15.25 -5.12 1.39
C GLU A 117 -14.12 -4.50 2.20
N ILE A 118 -12.98 -4.31 1.56
CA ILE A 118 -11.80 -3.73 2.18
C ILE A 118 -11.39 -2.49 1.39
N PHE A 119 -11.46 -1.35 2.06
CA PHE A 119 -11.03 -0.06 1.53
C PHE A 119 -9.64 0.25 2.07
N LEU A 120 -8.71 0.51 1.17
CA LEU A 120 -7.32 0.79 1.53
C LEU A 120 -6.89 2.15 0.98
N GLN A 121 -6.24 2.93 1.82
CA GLN A 121 -5.55 4.16 1.43
C GLN A 121 -4.04 3.93 1.58
N PRO A 122 -3.34 3.55 0.50
CA PRO A 122 -1.93 3.21 0.57
C PRO A 122 -1.07 4.44 0.81
N ALA A 123 0.03 4.25 1.53
CA ALA A 123 1.04 5.26 1.72
C ALA A 123 1.82 5.48 0.41
N LYS A 124 2.11 6.75 0.10
CA LYS A 124 2.96 7.13 -1.02
C LYS A 124 4.40 7.29 -0.54
N ALA A 125 5.34 6.76 -1.30
CA ALA A 125 6.75 7.01 -1.07
C ALA A 125 7.17 8.36 -1.66
N ALA A 126 8.06 9.07 -0.97
CA ALA A 126 8.69 10.26 -1.51
C ALA A 126 9.72 9.87 -2.58
N GLU A 127 9.61 10.43 -3.77
CA GLU A 127 10.57 10.22 -4.87
C GLU A 127 11.47 11.44 -5.07
N PHE A 128 11.01 12.62 -4.65
CA PHE A 128 11.75 13.87 -4.74
C PHE A 128 11.84 14.49 -3.36
N ILE A 129 13.05 14.87 -2.97
CA ILE A 129 13.34 15.59 -1.73
C ILE A 129 13.88 16.94 -2.13
N ILE A 130 13.12 18.00 -1.85
CA ILE A 130 13.51 19.38 -2.08
C ILE A 130 13.97 19.93 -0.75
N ILE A 131 15.20 20.43 -0.70
CA ILE A 131 15.78 21.03 0.50
C ILE A 131 16.14 22.48 0.19
N ASP A 132 15.47 23.40 0.85
CA ASP A 132 15.74 24.81 0.74
C ASP A 132 16.64 25.28 1.90
N PHE A 133 17.78 25.86 1.56
CA PHE A 133 18.68 26.46 2.52
C PHE A 133 18.46 27.99 2.57
N ASN A 134 17.95 28.47 3.67
CA ASN A 134 17.81 29.90 3.93
C ASN A 134 18.96 30.40 4.81
N ILE A 135 19.83 31.22 4.24
CA ILE A 135 20.93 31.85 4.95
C ILE A 135 20.43 33.16 5.55
N MET A 136 20.33 33.20 6.85
CA MET A 136 19.93 34.41 7.61
C MET A 136 21.14 35.25 7.98
N PRO A 137 21.04 36.59 7.97
CA PRO A 137 22.11 37.45 8.49
C PRO A 137 22.31 37.24 9.97
N THR A 138 23.54 37.51 10.46
CA THR A 138 23.90 37.39 11.86
C THR A 138 23.01 38.28 12.72
N GLY A 139 22.29 37.70 13.69
CA GLY A 139 21.37 38.44 14.56
C GLY A 139 19.88 38.36 14.16
N ALA A 140 19.54 37.65 13.09
CA ALA A 140 18.11 37.38 12.80
C ALA A 140 17.56 36.35 13.81
N SER A 141 16.38 36.64 14.37
CA SER A 141 15.64 35.67 15.19
C SER A 141 14.90 34.70 14.26
N PHE A 142 14.87 33.42 14.64
CA PHE A 142 13.99 32.44 14.04
C PHE A 142 12.63 32.58 14.73
N ASP A 143 11.63 33.08 14.01
CA ASP A 143 10.25 33.02 14.50
C ASP A 143 9.78 31.56 14.37
N GLU A 144 9.26 31.02 15.50
CA GLU A 144 8.67 29.69 15.58
C GLU A 144 7.35 29.59 14.79
#